data_c4fc2419287226ca050e52ce6f714090
#
_entry.id   c4fc2419287226ca050e52ce6f714090
#
_cell.length_a   1.000
_cell.length_b   1.000
_cell.length_c   1.000
_cell.angle_alpha   90.00
_cell.angle_beta   90.00
_cell.angle_gamma   90.00
#
_symmetry.space_group_name_H-M   'P 1'
#
loop_
_entity.id
_entity.type
_entity.pdbx_description
1 polymer ?
#
loop_
_entity_poly.entity_id
_entity_poly.type
_entity_poly.pdbx_seq_one_letter_code
_entity_poly.pdbx_strand_id
1 'polypeptide(L)'
;MNRTKIDWCDYTWNPVWGCLTGCEYCYARKLAKRFWKQMYIKELRFQQKIANEPLRKNLAEFKPVFLQSNFNKKFPGKPSKIFVNSMSDIRWWKKHWMKRVLEKIKEYPQHTFLFLTKFPAVYEEYKFPQNCWLGVTFTGSYGEESRLEEFGYARKVRNRNLFFFSLEPFLDNYLFENYLLDIEWVIVGAQTNPYQPPKREWIEEIIKHTRKLEIKLFIKDNVYRAYPDLPVIKEFPANL
;
A
#
# COMPACT_ATOMS: atom_id res chain seq x y z
N MET A 1 -16.02 -1.68 9.42
CA MET A 1 -14.56 -1.43 9.23
C MET A 1 -14.19 -0.17 10.00
N ASN A 2 -13.00 -0.08 10.59
CA ASN A 2 -12.57 1.11 11.32
C ASN A 2 -11.80 2.06 10.39
N ARG A 3 -11.97 3.37 10.58
CA ARG A 3 -11.14 4.39 9.90
C ARG A 3 -9.66 4.18 10.23
N THR A 4 -8.80 4.56 9.30
CA THR A 4 -7.35 4.50 9.48
C THR A 4 -6.77 5.86 9.83
N LYS A 5 -5.53 5.84 10.36
CA LYS A 5 -4.69 7.04 10.53
C LYS A 5 -3.75 7.26 9.33
N ILE A 6 -3.85 6.43 8.29
CA ILE A 6 -3.12 6.65 7.04
C ILE A 6 -3.84 7.77 6.30
N ASP A 7 -3.19 8.89 6.10
CA ASP A 7 -3.80 10.16 5.69
C ASP A 7 -4.25 10.20 4.21
N TRP A 8 -3.80 9.27 3.38
CA TRP A 8 -4.20 9.16 1.96
C TRP A 8 -5.29 8.11 1.67
N CYS A 9 -5.87 7.48 2.70
CA CYS A 9 -7.02 6.58 2.54
C CYS A 9 -7.97 6.66 3.75
N ASP A 10 -9.23 6.26 3.56
CA ASP A 10 -10.25 6.35 4.61
C ASP A 10 -10.22 5.13 5.54
N TYR A 11 -9.97 3.95 4.97
CA TYR A 11 -10.01 2.67 5.67
C TYR A 11 -8.87 1.74 5.26
N THR A 12 -8.56 0.78 6.11
CA THR A 12 -7.70 -0.36 5.76
C THR A 12 -8.49 -1.66 5.81
N TRP A 13 -8.30 -2.49 4.79
CA TRP A 13 -8.83 -3.85 4.74
C TRP A 13 -7.68 -4.83 4.53
N ASN A 14 -7.38 -5.63 5.56
CA ASN A 14 -6.26 -6.56 5.57
C ASN A 14 -6.77 -8.01 5.65
N PRO A 15 -7.29 -8.58 4.55
CA PRO A 15 -7.71 -9.99 4.50
C PRO A 15 -6.51 -10.93 4.66
N VAL A 16 -5.33 -10.50 4.28
CA VAL A 16 -4.06 -11.19 4.55
C VAL A 16 -3.22 -10.38 5.51
N TRP A 17 -2.63 -11.06 6.46
CA TRP A 17 -1.70 -10.51 7.45
C TRP A 17 -0.37 -11.23 7.35
N GLY A 18 0.74 -10.49 7.30
CA GLY A 18 2.09 -11.02 7.22
C GLY A 18 2.74 -10.84 5.85
N CYS A 19 4.08 -10.74 5.87
CA CYS A 19 4.90 -10.43 4.70
C CYS A 19 6.29 -11.04 4.85
N LEU A 20 6.86 -11.54 3.75
CA LEU A 20 8.19 -12.15 3.71
C LEU A 20 9.28 -11.21 3.16
N THR A 21 8.93 -10.00 2.71
CA THR A 21 9.88 -9.05 2.08
C THR A 21 11.05 -8.65 3.00
N GLY A 22 10.83 -8.58 4.33
CA GLY A 22 11.91 -8.37 5.29
C GLY A 22 12.45 -6.95 5.43
N CYS A 23 11.72 -5.91 4.96
CA CYS A 23 12.16 -4.52 5.06
C CYS A 23 12.53 -4.12 6.50
N GLU A 24 13.68 -3.49 6.69
CA GLU A 24 14.18 -3.06 8.01
C GLU A 24 13.28 -2.01 8.67
N TYR A 25 12.77 -1.08 7.86
CA TYR A 25 11.86 -0.01 8.28
C TYR A 25 10.38 -0.43 8.41
N CYS A 26 10.06 -1.73 8.26
CA CYS A 26 8.67 -2.21 8.17
C CYS A 26 7.84 -1.91 9.42
N TYR A 27 6.94 -0.93 9.34
CA TYR A 27 6.00 -0.60 10.42
C TYR A 27 5.00 -1.73 10.69
N ALA A 28 4.57 -2.45 9.63
CA ALA A 28 3.59 -3.53 9.75
C ALA A 28 4.13 -4.70 10.57
N ARG A 29 5.41 -5.06 10.42
CA ARG A 29 6.08 -6.08 11.22
C ARG A 29 6.17 -5.67 12.69
N LYS A 30 6.43 -4.38 12.99
CA LYS A 30 6.45 -3.86 14.35
C LYS A 30 5.07 -3.92 15.00
N LEU A 31 4.03 -3.52 14.26
CA LEU A 31 2.63 -3.65 14.72
C LEU A 31 2.24 -5.12 14.93
N ALA A 32 2.63 -6.00 14.01
CA ALA A 32 2.34 -7.42 14.13
C ALA A 32 2.96 -8.03 15.39
N LYS A 33 4.22 -7.74 15.72
CA LYS A 33 4.86 -8.18 16.97
C LYS A 33 4.06 -7.80 18.21
N ARG A 34 3.39 -6.64 18.19
CA ARG A 34 2.57 -6.16 19.31
C ARG A 34 1.18 -6.80 19.37
N PHE A 35 0.56 -7.04 18.21
CA PHE A 35 -0.88 -7.35 18.14
C PHE A 35 -1.22 -8.77 17.65
N TRP A 36 -0.25 -9.63 17.34
CA TRP A 36 -0.50 -10.96 16.79
C TRP A 36 -1.38 -11.84 17.69
N LYS A 37 -1.20 -11.79 19.04
CA LYS A 37 -2.00 -12.57 19.99
C LYS A 37 -3.49 -12.20 19.92
N GLN A 38 -3.78 -10.90 19.86
CA GLN A 38 -5.16 -10.40 19.74
C GLN A 38 -5.77 -10.81 18.39
N MET A 39 -4.99 -10.78 17.31
CA MET A 39 -5.43 -11.23 16.00
C MET A 39 -5.67 -12.73 15.96
N TYR A 40 -4.84 -13.53 16.61
CA TYR A 40 -5.01 -14.96 16.76
C TYR A 40 -6.31 -15.29 17.49
N ILE A 41 -6.54 -14.72 18.67
CA ILE A 41 -7.76 -14.94 19.46
C ILE A 41 -9.01 -14.54 18.66
N LYS A 42 -8.96 -13.40 17.99
CA LYS A 42 -10.06 -12.93 17.15
C LYS A 42 -10.40 -13.94 16.04
N GLU A 43 -9.40 -14.46 15.36
CA GLU A 43 -9.59 -15.40 14.26
C GLU A 43 -10.11 -16.75 14.75
N LEU A 44 -9.61 -17.26 15.89
CA LEU A 44 -10.13 -18.48 16.52
C LEU A 44 -11.61 -18.35 16.87
N ARG A 45 -12.00 -17.24 17.52
CA ARG A 45 -13.41 -16.98 17.86
C ARG A 45 -14.28 -16.94 16.61
N PHE A 46 -13.81 -16.28 15.57
CA PHE A 46 -14.52 -16.21 14.29
C PHE A 46 -14.72 -17.58 13.65
N GLN A 47 -13.69 -18.44 13.69
CA GLN A 47 -13.72 -19.79 13.15
C GLN A 47 -14.35 -20.83 14.11
N GLN A 48 -14.78 -20.42 15.29
CA GLN A 48 -15.29 -21.29 16.36
C GLN A 48 -14.30 -22.44 16.71
N LYS A 49 -13.01 -22.14 16.74
CA LYS A 49 -11.93 -23.08 17.05
C LYS A 49 -11.31 -22.77 18.39
N ILE A 50 -10.90 -23.83 19.10
CA ILE A 50 -10.21 -23.71 20.39
C ILE A 50 -8.72 -23.36 20.18
N ALA A 51 -8.07 -24.00 19.21
CA ALA A 51 -6.69 -23.78 18.88
C ALA A 51 -6.41 -23.99 17.39
N ASN A 52 -5.35 -23.35 16.88
CA ASN A 52 -4.82 -23.54 15.53
C ASN A 52 -3.32 -23.19 15.55
N GLU A 53 -2.48 -24.19 15.79
CA GLU A 53 -1.04 -23.99 15.96
C GLU A 53 -0.35 -23.41 14.68
N PRO A 54 -0.65 -23.87 13.45
CA PRO A 54 -0.10 -23.23 12.24
C PRO A 54 -0.46 -21.75 12.12
N LEU A 55 -1.70 -21.37 12.47
CA LEU A 55 -2.11 -19.96 12.47
C LEU A 55 -1.35 -19.16 13.53
N ARG A 56 -1.21 -19.71 14.76
CA ARG A 56 -0.47 -19.08 15.85
C ARG A 56 0.98 -18.79 15.46
N LYS A 57 1.68 -19.79 14.94
CA LYS A 57 3.08 -19.70 14.50
C LYS A 57 3.24 -18.65 13.40
N ASN A 58 2.41 -18.74 12.35
CA ASN A 58 2.50 -17.81 11.22
C ASN A 58 2.24 -16.35 11.63
N LEU A 59 1.26 -16.10 12.49
CA LEU A 59 0.99 -14.74 13.00
C LEU A 59 2.14 -14.21 13.85
N ALA A 60 2.70 -15.04 14.72
CA ALA A 60 3.84 -14.68 15.58
C ALA A 60 5.10 -14.35 14.75
N GLU A 61 5.35 -15.09 13.68
CA GLU A 61 6.49 -14.93 12.76
C GLU A 61 6.23 -13.89 11.65
N PHE A 62 5.05 -13.29 11.61
CA PHE A 62 4.62 -12.37 10.55
C PHE A 62 4.66 -13.01 9.15
N LYS A 63 4.39 -14.30 9.05
CA LYS A 63 4.22 -15.00 7.78
C LYS A 63 2.81 -14.78 7.21
N PRO A 64 2.64 -14.77 5.89
CA PRO A 64 1.34 -14.53 5.27
C PRO A 64 0.29 -15.55 5.68
N VAL A 65 -0.83 -15.07 6.22
CA VAL A 65 -2.02 -15.85 6.55
C VAL A 65 -3.29 -15.13 6.11
N PHE A 66 -4.25 -15.90 5.60
CA PHE A 66 -5.57 -15.36 5.28
C PHE A 66 -6.43 -15.36 6.55
N LEU A 67 -6.99 -14.21 6.89
CA LEU A 67 -7.84 -14.00 8.05
C LEU A 67 -9.29 -13.87 7.61
N GLN A 68 -10.07 -14.92 7.84
CA GLN A 68 -11.49 -14.94 7.45
C GLN A 68 -12.29 -13.87 8.18
N SER A 69 -11.96 -13.61 9.45
CA SER A 69 -12.58 -12.54 10.24
C SER A 69 -12.34 -11.13 9.65
N ASN A 70 -11.18 -10.92 9.02
CA ASN A 70 -10.89 -9.65 8.34
C ASN A 70 -11.51 -9.59 6.95
N PHE A 71 -11.49 -10.72 6.22
CA PHE A 71 -12.10 -10.81 4.89
C PHE A 71 -13.59 -10.51 4.95
N ASN A 72 -14.30 -11.00 5.98
CA ASN A 72 -15.75 -10.84 6.13
C ASN A 72 -16.19 -9.49 6.72
N LYS A 73 -15.26 -8.55 6.93
CA LYS A 73 -15.66 -7.20 7.37
C LYS A 73 -16.60 -6.54 6.34
N LYS A 74 -17.63 -5.88 6.85
CA LYS A 74 -18.52 -5.05 6.04
C LYS A 74 -17.80 -3.76 5.66
N PHE A 75 -17.93 -3.37 4.40
CA PHE A 75 -17.44 -2.08 3.91
C PHE A 75 -18.38 -0.95 4.31
N PRO A 76 -17.91 0.32 4.34
CA PRO A 76 -18.75 1.47 4.63
C PRO A 76 -19.84 1.64 3.56
N GLY A 77 -20.96 2.28 3.92
CA GLY A 77 -22.04 2.53 2.95
C GLY A 77 -21.74 3.66 1.97
N LYS A 78 -20.84 4.61 2.33
CA LYS A 78 -20.45 5.73 1.46
C LYS A 78 -19.22 5.39 0.63
N PRO A 79 -19.09 5.88 -0.60
CA PRO A 79 -17.86 5.78 -1.39
C PRO A 79 -16.63 6.14 -0.57
N SER A 80 -15.59 5.32 -0.63
CA SER A 80 -14.42 5.46 0.24
C SER A 80 -13.16 4.87 -0.41
N LYS A 81 -12.00 5.41 -0.07
CA LYS A 81 -10.69 4.87 -0.44
C LYS A 81 -10.24 3.84 0.60
N ILE A 82 -10.05 2.59 0.17
CA ILE A 82 -9.77 1.43 1.03
C ILE A 82 -8.42 0.84 0.67
N PHE A 83 -7.43 0.97 1.56
CA PHE A 83 -6.11 0.34 1.37
C PHE A 83 -6.18 -1.14 1.75
N VAL A 84 -5.95 -2.03 0.79
CA VAL A 84 -6.27 -3.47 0.90
C VAL A 84 -5.20 -4.27 1.62
N ASN A 85 -3.93 -3.86 1.58
CA ASN A 85 -2.81 -4.68 2.04
C ASN A 85 -1.78 -3.93 2.89
N SER A 86 -2.24 -3.08 3.79
CA SER A 86 -1.35 -2.33 4.68
C SER A 86 -0.54 -3.21 5.65
N MET A 87 -0.91 -4.47 5.83
CA MET A 87 -0.24 -5.44 6.71
C MET A 87 0.42 -6.60 5.97
N SER A 88 0.52 -6.52 4.64
CA SER A 88 1.10 -7.58 3.81
C SER A 88 1.58 -7.01 2.47
N ASP A 89 2.26 -7.84 1.67
CA ASP A 89 2.51 -7.55 0.25
C ASP A 89 1.84 -8.64 -0.59
N ILE A 90 1.14 -8.23 -1.66
CA ILE A 90 0.37 -9.15 -2.51
C ILE A 90 1.25 -10.18 -3.23
N ARG A 91 2.55 -9.92 -3.39
CA ARG A 91 3.52 -10.88 -3.90
C ARG A 91 3.50 -12.20 -3.14
N TRP A 92 3.21 -12.15 -1.83
CA TRP A 92 3.23 -13.31 -0.94
C TRP A 92 1.85 -13.92 -0.72
N TRP A 93 0.84 -13.45 -1.46
CA TRP A 93 -0.50 -14.00 -1.37
C TRP A 93 -0.63 -15.27 -2.20
N LYS A 94 -1.32 -16.27 -1.69
CA LYS A 94 -1.69 -17.44 -2.48
C LYS A 94 -2.71 -17.03 -3.57
N LYS A 95 -2.62 -17.61 -4.76
CA LYS A 95 -3.49 -17.28 -5.91
C LYS A 95 -4.99 -17.32 -5.56
N HIS A 96 -5.43 -18.33 -4.79
CA HIS A 96 -6.83 -18.43 -4.38
C HIS A 96 -7.25 -17.33 -3.37
N TRP A 97 -6.33 -16.76 -2.57
CA TRP A 97 -6.65 -15.62 -1.71
C TRP A 97 -6.90 -14.36 -2.54
N MET A 98 -6.01 -14.10 -3.51
CA MET A 98 -6.16 -12.97 -4.42
C MET A 98 -7.47 -13.08 -5.20
N LYS A 99 -7.78 -14.24 -5.77
CA LYS A 99 -9.05 -14.46 -6.48
C LYS A 99 -10.26 -14.09 -5.61
N ARG A 100 -10.33 -14.58 -4.39
CA ARG A 100 -11.41 -14.25 -3.44
C ARG A 100 -11.51 -12.76 -3.14
N VAL A 101 -10.37 -12.09 -2.97
CA VAL A 101 -10.31 -10.65 -2.69
C VAL A 101 -10.82 -9.85 -3.89
N LEU A 102 -10.37 -10.18 -5.11
CA LEU A 102 -10.80 -9.48 -6.32
C LEU A 102 -12.28 -9.71 -6.62
N GLU A 103 -12.82 -10.93 -6.40
CA GLU A 103 -14.25 -11.20 -6.52
C GLU A 103 -15.06 -10.34 -5.55
N LYS A 104 -14.64 -10.26 -4.28
CA LYS A 104 -15.33 -9.40 -3.31
C LYS A 104 -15.26 -7.92 -3.69
N ILE A 105 -14.17 -7.43 -4.26
CA ILE A 105 -14.04 -6.04 -4.71
C ILE A 105 -15.06 -5.70 -5.80
N LYS A 106 -15.35 -6.62 -6.72
CA LYS A 106 -16.34 -6.42 -7.78
C LYS A 106 -17.76 -6.16 -7.26
N GLU A 107 -18.07 -6.66 -6.07
CA GLU A 107 -19.39 -6.45 -5.43
C GLU A 107 -19.55 -5.01 -4.89
N TYR A 108 -18.48 -4.21 -4.87
CA TYR A 108 -18.44 -2.89 -4.27
C TYR A 108 -17.84 -1.83 -5.22
N PRO A 109 -18.45 -1.60 -6.39
CA PRO A 109 -17.91 -0.70 -7.41
C PRO A 109 -17.86 0.78 -6.96
N GLN A 110 -18.61 1.16 -5.93
CA GLN A 110 -18.63 2.51 -5.38
C GLN A 110 -17.37 2.87 -4.58
N HIS A 111 -16.54 1.90 -4.19
CA HIS A 111 -15.30 2.15 -3.45
C HIS A 111 -14.09 2.11 -4.37
N THR A 112 -13.06 2.86 -4.00
CA THR A 112 -11.72 2.75 -4.60
C THR A 112 -10.85 1.85 -3.72
N PHE A 113 -10.30 0.78 -4.29
CA PHE A 113 -9.43 -0.15 -3.58
C PHE A 113 -7.98 0.08 -3.98
N LEU A 114 -7.14 0.47 -3.02
CA LEU A 114 -5.73 0.75 -3.25
C LEU A 114 -4.88 -0.45 -2.87
N PHE A 115 -4.00 -0.84 -3.76
CA PHE A 115 -3.01 -1.88 -3.54
C PHE A 115 -1.61 -1.27 -3.57
N LEU A 116 -0.70 -1.77 -2.74
CA LEU A 116 0.72 -1.44 -2.77
C LEU A 116 1.56 -2.70 -2.76
N THR A 117 2.59 -2.71 -3.59
CA THR A 117 3.58 -3.79 -3.63
C THR A 117 4.97 -3.24 -3.86
N LYS A 118 5.99 -4.02 -3.51
CA LYS A 118 7.38 -3.81 -3.91
C LYS A 118 7.79 -4.67 -5.13
N PHE A 119 6.84 -5.43 -5.68
CA PHE A 119 7.04 -6.39 -6.76
C PHE A 119 5.98 -6.16 -7.83
N PRO A 120 6.12 -5.12 -8.67
CA PRO A 120 5.07 -4.70 -9.61
C PRO A 120 4.70 -5.76 -10.65
N ALA A 121 5.60 -6.67 -11.01
CA ALA A 121 5.30 -7.79 -11.91
C ALA A 121 4.08 -8.64 -11.45
N VAL A 122 3.77 -8.64 -10.14
CA VAL A 122 2.58 -9.34 -9.63
C VAL A 122 1.26 -8.80 -10.21
N TYR A 123 1.23 -7.56 -10.65
CA TYR A 123 0.04 -6.97 -11.28
C TYR A 123 -0.31 -7.62 -12.62
N GLU A 124 0.64 -8.22 -13.30
CA GLU A 124 0.43 -8.93 -14.56
C GLU A 124 -0.32 -10.27 -14.39
N GLU A 125 -0.19 -10.87 -13.19
CA GLU A 125 -0.76 -12.18 -12.89
C GLU A 125 -2.29 -12.17 -12.72
N TYR A 126 -2.91 -10.98 -12.52
CA TYR A 126 -4.31 -10.87 -12.15
C TYR A 126 -5.05 -9.79 -12.94
N LYS A 127 -6.36 -9.99 -13.17
CA LYS A 127 -7.26 -8.97 -13.74
C LYS A 127 -7.90 -8.19 -12.59
N PHE A 128 -7.42 -6.98 -12.35
CA PHE A 128 -7.96 -6.09 -11.34
C PHE A 128 -9.24 -5.40 -11.86
N PRO A 129 -10.32 -5.28 -11.04
CA PRO A 129 -11.44 -4.39 -11.33
C PRO A 129 -10.98 -2.93 -11.55
N GLN A 130 -11.74 -2.15 -12.33
CA GLN A 130 -11.35 -0.77 -12.66
C GLN A 130 -11.25 0.15 -11.44
N ASN A 131 -12.04 -0.11 -10.41
CA ASN A 131 -12.00 0.62 -9.14
C ASN A 131 -10.81 0.21 -8.23
N CYS A 132 -9.80 -0.50 -8.76
CA CYS A 132 -8.53 -0.75 -8.10
C CYS A 132 -7.47 0.23 -8.59
N TRP A 133 -6.80 0.91 -7.67
CA TRP A 133 -5.61 1.70 -7.92
C TRP A 133 -4.37 0.88 -7.55
N LEU A 134 -3.40 0.81 -8.46
CA LEU A 134 -2.27 -0.10 -8.36
C LEU A 134 -0.99 0.69 -8.09
N GLY A 135 -0.47 0.58 -6.88
CA GLY A 135 0.68 1.34 -6.43
C GLY A 135 1.93 0.51 -6.25
N VAL A 136 3.07 1.13 -6.45
CA VAL A 136 4.38 0.56 -6.16
C VAL A 136 5.10 1.40 -5.12
N THR A 137 5.67 0.73 -4.11
CA THR A 137 6.48 1.39 -3.10
C THR A 137 7.94 1.43 -3.55
N PHE A 138 8.48 2.63 -3.63
CA PHE A 138 9.89 2.90 -3.82
C PHE A 138 10.46 3.66 -2.62
N THR A 139 11.77 3.55 -2.43
CA THR A 139 12.49 4.38 -1.46
C THR A 139 13.29 5.49 -2.16
N GLY A 140 13.39 5.44 -3.48
CA GLY A 140 14.21 6.32 -4.31
C GLY A 140 15.67 5.88 -4.41
N SER A 141 16.06 4.80 -3.72
CA SER A 141 17.44 4.37 -3.60
C SER A 141 17.94 3.63 -4.85
N TYR A 142 19.23 3.67 -5.07
CA TYR A 142 19.93 2.85 -6.07
C TYR A 142 19.57 1.37 -5.94
N GLY A 143 19.47 0.65 -7.05
CA GLY A 143 19.12 -0.77 -7.11
C GLY A 143 17.62 -1.06 -7.15
N GLU A 144 16.77 -0.03 -7.25
CA GLU A 144 15.33 -0.18 -7.46
C GLU A 144 14.91 -0.09 -8.93
N GLU A 145 15.85 0.06 -9.87
CA GLU A 145 15.62 0.31 -11.30
C GLU A 145 14.83 -0.83 -11.96
N SER A 146 15.16 -2.08 -11.66
CA SER A 146 14.43 -3.23 -12.20
C SER A 146 12.93 -3.23 -11.82
N ARG A 147 12.61 -2.72 -10.64
CA ARG A 147 11.19 -2.56 -10.23
C ARG A 147 10.46 -1.49 -11.03
N LEU A 148 11.18 -0.48 -11.50
CA LEU A 148 10.59 0.55 -12.37
C LEU A 148 10.29 0.00 -13.76
N GLU A 149 11.17 -0.82 -14.31
CA GLU A 149 10.96 -1.52 -15.58
C GLU A 149 9.76 -2.47 -15.48
N GLU A 150 9.71 -3.31 -14.43
CA GLU A 150 8.56 -4.18 -14.14
C GLU A 150 7.26 -3.38 -14.00
N PHE A 151 7.31 -2.23 -13.33
CA PHE A 151 6.16 -1.35 -13.17
C PHE A 151 5.68 -0.79 -14.50
N GLY A 152 6.59 -0.30 -15.35
CA GLY A 152 6.26 0.19 -16.68
C GLY A 152 5.59 -0.87 -17.56
N TYR A 153 6.04 -2.12 -17.46
CA TYR A 153 5.42 -3.24 -18.16
C TYR A 153 4.03 -3.58 -17.61
N ALA A 154 3.91 -3.71 -16.29
CA ALA A 154 2.63 -3.98 -15.61
C ALA A 154 1.57 -2.93 -15.97
N ARG A 155 1.97 -1.66 -16.06
CA ARG A 155 1.10 -0.55 -16.46
C ARG A 155 0.58 -0.71 -17.89
N LYS A 156 1.43 -1.07 -18.84
CA LYS A 156 1.02 -1.34 -20.23
C LYS A 156 -0.02 -2.45 -20.30
N VAL A 157 0.17 -3.51 -19.51
CA VAL A 157 -0.75 -4.67 -19.47
C VAL A 157 -2.07 -4.33 -18.76
N ARG A 158 -2.06 -3.41 -17.79
CA ARG A 158 -3.22 -3.00 -16.97
C ARG A 158 -3.63 -1.56 -17.22
N ASN A 159 -3.66 -1.11 -18.44
CA ASN A 159 -3.91 0.27 -18.87
C ASN A 159 -5.27 0.87 -18.47
N ARG A 160 -6.18 0.06 -17.92
CA ARG A 160 -7.49 0.50 -17.40
C ARG A 160 -7.51 0.80 -15.90
N ASN A 161 -6.42 0.52 -15.20
CA ASN A 161 -6.28 0.82 -13.78
C ASN A 161 -5.43 2.08 -13.61
N LEU A 162 -5.72 2.87 -12.58
CA LEU A 162 -4.87 3.96 -12.17
C LEU A 162 -3.60 3.41 -11.50
N PHE A 163 -2.45 3.97 -11.86
CA PHE A 163 -1.16 3.63 -11.27
C PHE A 163 -0.56 4.76 -10.46
N PHE A 164 0.13 4.43 -9.35
CA PHE A 164 0.72 5.43 -8.49
C PHE A 164 2.03 4.96 -7.83
N PHE A 165 2.87 5.93 -7.46
CA PHE A 165 4.05 5.70 -6.65
C PHE A 165 3.81 6.09 -5.20
N SER A 166 4.29 5.24 -4.30
CA SER A 166 4.40 5.55 -2.87
C SER A 166 5.87 5.56 -2.49
N LEU A 167 6.40 6.77 -2.31
CA LEU A 167 7.74 7.02 -1.79
C LEU A 167 7.69 7.03 -0.27
N GLU A 168 7.55 5.84 0.30
CA GLU A 168 7.37 5.63 1.74
C GLU A 168 8.19 4.42 2.23
N PRO A 169 9.31 4.66 2.91
CA PRO A 169 9.95 5.96 3.15
C PRO A 169 10.70 6.49 1.91
N PHE A 170 10.75 7.80 1.74
CA PHE A 170 11.57 8.44 0.73
C PHE A 170 12.98 8.66 1.31
N LEU A 171 13.94 7.85 0.88
CA LEU A 171 15.28 7.77 1.46
C LEU A 171 16.37 8.31 0.56
N ASP A 172 16.13 8.39 -0.76
CA ASP A 172 17.07 8.85 -1.76
C ASP A 172 16.35 9.43 -2.99
N ASN A 173 17.00 10.26 -3.76
CA ASN A 173 16.48 10.92 -4.97
C ASN A 173 17.03 10.34 -6.28
N TYR A 174 17.75 9.24 -6.23
CA TYR A 174 18.44 8.66 -7.38
C TYR A 174 17.53 8.35 -8.59
N LEU A 175 16.27 7.96 -8.34
CA LEU A 175 15.40 7.41 -9.40
C LEU A 175 14.44 8.41 -10.05
N PHE A 176 14.44 9.68 -9.65
CA PHE A 176 13.30 10.56 -9.92
C PHE A 176 13.22 11.17 -11.31
N GLU A 177 14.33 11.52 -11.92
CA GLU A 177 14.33 12.32 -13.15
C GLU A 177 13.82 11.55 -14.39
N ASN A 178 13.90 10.23 -14.37
CA ASN A 178 13.70 9.43 -15.59
C ASN A 178 12.38 8.61 -15.61
N TYR A 179 11.59 8.56 -14.52
CA TYR A 179 10.58 7.51 -14.37
C TYR A 179 9.18 7.99 -13.98
N LEU A 180 8.95 9.30 -13.81
CA LEU A 180 7.62 9.82 -13.49
C LEU A 180 6.67 9.92 -14.68
N LEU A 181 7.13 9.60 -15.89
CA LEU A 181 6.46 9.89 -17.16
C LEU A 181 5.16 9.16 -17.32
N ASP A 182 4.55 8.51 -16.64
CA ASP A 182 3.31 7.76 -16.93
C ASP A 182 2.53 7.27 -15.70
N ILE A 183 2.48 8.10 -14.65
CA ILE A 183 1.70 7.81 -13.46
C ILE A 183 0.73 8.94 -13.15
N GLU A 184 -0.33 8.61 -12.45
CA GLU A 184 -1.40 9.56 -12.16
C GLU A 184 -1.24 10.19 -10.76
N TRP A 185 -0.46 9.54 -9.87
CA TRP A 185 -0.36 9.97 -8.48
C TRP A 185 0.97 9.59 -7.82
N VAL A 186 1.50 10.51 -7.02
CA VAL A 186 2.69 10.29 -6.17
C VAL A 186 2.32 10.57 -4.72
N ILE A 187 2.70 9.68 -3.83
CA ILE A 187 2.62 9.85 -2.37
C ILE A 187 4.04 9.95 -1.82
N VAL A 188 4.31 10.98 -1.01
CA VAL A 188 5.62 11.17 -0.36
C VAL A 188 5.48 11.07 1.14
N GLY A 189 6.31 10.27 1.78
CA GLY A 189 6.28 10.09 3.23
C GLY A 189 7.66 9.87 3.84
N ALA A 190 7.81 10.32 5.09
CA ALA A 190 8.99 10.09 5.90
C ALA A 190 9.01 8.67 6.48
N GLN A 191 10.20 8.14 6.78
CA GLN A 191 10.34 6.95 7.61
C GLN A 191 9.80 7.23 9.01
N THR A 192 9.01 6.31 9.55
CA THR A 192 8.32 6.55 10.82
C THR A 192 9.07 6.05 12.04
N ASN A 193 9.93 5.03 11.89
CA ASN A 193 10.62 4.44 13.04
C ASN A 193 11.94 3.73 12.64
N PRO A 194 13.14 4.26 13.00
CA PRO A 194 13.28 5.61 13.56
C PRO A 194 12.69 6.67 12.62
N TYR A 195 12.28 7.80 13.15
CA TYR A 195 11.79 8.90 12.31
C TYR A 195 12.96 9.49 11.50
N GLN A 196 12.77 9.52 10.18
CA GLN A 196 13.75 10.09 9.25
C GLN A 196 12.98 10.75 8.10
N PRO A 197 12.95 12.09 8.04
CA PRO A 197 12.34 12.81 6.93
C PRO A 197 13.22 12.71 5.68
N PRO A 198 12.65 12.77 4.48
CA PRO A 198 13.42 12.98 3.26
C PRO A 198 14.11 14.35 3.31
N LYS A 199 15.16 14.56 2.54
CA LYS A 199 15.78 15.90 2.42
C LYS A 199 14.80 16.88 1.79
N ARG A 200 14.88 18.14 2.19
CA ARG A 200 13.98 19.19 1.70
C ARG A 200 14.09 19.37 0.18
N GLU A 201 15.32 19.38 -0.32
CA GLU A 201 15.61 19.56 -1.73
C GLU A 201 14.93 18.49 -2.60
N TRP A 202 14.86 17.24 -2.12
CA TRP A 202 14.18 16.14 -2.81
C TRP A 202 12.67 16.36 -2.91
N ILE A 203 12.07 16.91 -1.84
CA ILE A 203 10.64 17.21 -1.82
C ILE A 203 10.32 18.34 -2.80
N GLU A 204 11.12 19.40 -2.81
CA GLU A 204 10.97 20.53 -3.70
C GLU A 204 11.12 20.11 -5.17
N GLU A 205 12.05 19.22 -5.45
CA GLU A 205 12.23 18.65 -6.79
C GLU A 205 11.03 17.81 -7.23
N ILE A 206 10.48 16.98 -6.37
CA ILE A 206 9.25 16.21 -6.66
C ILE A 206 8.09 17.17 -6.92
N ILE A 207 7.92 18.22 -6.13
CA ILE A 207 6.87 19.21 -6.35
C ILE A 207 7.02 19.83 -7.75
N LYS A 208 8.24 20.23 -8.13
CA LYS A 208 8.53 20.80 -9.45
C LYS A 208 8.20 19.81 -10.58
N HIS A 209 8.64 18.57 -10.47
CA HIS A 209 8.42 17.53 -11.50
C HIS A 209 6.94 17.14 -11.63
N THR A 210 6.26 16.93 -10.53
CA THR A 210 4.83 16.57 -10.57
C THR A 210 3.97 17.71 -11.14
N ARG A 211 4.33 18.98 -10.86
CA ARG A 211 3.66 20.14 -11.48
C ARG A 211 3.89 20.21 -12.99
N LYS A 212 5.15 20.00 -13.43
CA LYS A 212 5.50 20.00 -14.86
C LYS A 212 4.76 18.93 -15.66
N LEU A 213 4.52 17.77 -15.04
CA LEU A 213 3.89 16.61 -15.67
C LEU A 213 2.38 16.48 -15.35
N GLU A 214 1.80 17.44 -14.64
CA GLU A 214 0.38 17.44 -14.19
C GLU A 214 0.00 16.21 -13.33
N ILE A 215 0.98 15.59 -12.68
CA ILE A 215 0.79 14.44 -11.79
C ILE A 215 0.25 14.92 -10.44
N LYS A 216 -0.76 14.25 -9.90
CA LYS A 216 -1.27 14.53 -8.56
C LYS A 216 -0.25 14.17 -7.49
N LEU A 217 -0.08 15.04 -6.50
CA LEU A 217 0.89 14.86 -5.42
C LEU A 217 0.21 14.87 -4.06
N PHE A 218 0.60 13.90 -3.22
CA PHE A 218 0.18 13.84 -1.82
C PHE A 218 1.40 13.78 -0.92
N ILE A 219 1.66 14.83 -0.15
CA ILE A 219 2.72 14.87 0.86
C ILE A 219 2.10 14.55 2.21
N LYS A 220 2.61 13.51 2.90
CA LYS A 220 2.06 13.04 4.17
C LYS A 220 2.36 13.98 5.33
N ASP A 221 1.51 13.95 6.35
CA ASP A 221 1.67 14.77 7.56
C ASP A 221 3.01 14.56 8.27
N ASN A 222 3.57 13.36 8.18
CA ASN A 222 4.87 13.07 8.77
C ASN A 222 6.06 13.80 8.10
N VAL A 223 5.90 14.30 6.87
CA VAL A 223 6.88 15.16 6.20
C VAL A 223 6.79 16.59 6.73
N TYR A 224 5.58 17.12 6.87
CA TYR A 224 5.34 18.48 7.42
C TYR A 224 5.82 18.64 8.85
N ARG A 225 5.98 17.54 9.58
CA ARG A 225 6.60 17.56 10.92
C ARG A 225 8.03 18.12 10.90
N ALA A 226 8.79 17.86 9.83
CA ALA A 226 10.15 18.38 9.66
C ALA A 226 10.16 19.74 8.94
N TYR A 227 9.19 19.97 8.05
CA TYR A 227 9.12 21.12 7.15
C TYR A 227 7.73 21.75 7.18
N PRO A 228 7.37 22.44 8.29
CA PRO A 228 6.02 22.99 8.46
C PRO A 228 5.73 24.19 7.52
N ASP A 229 6.73 24.75 6.90
CA ASP A 229 6.67 25.86 5.94
C ASP A 229 6.46 25.43 4.49
N LEU A 230 6.52 24.12 4.20
CA LEU A 230 6.20 23.62 2.87
C LEU A 230 4.71 23.84 2.53
N PRO A 231 4.37 24.08 1.26
CA PRO A 231 2.98 24.16 0.83
C PRO A 231 2.24 22.86 1.13
N VAL A 232 1.04 22.95 1.70
CA VAL A 232 0.22 21.76 1.98
C VAL A 232 -0.35 21.21 0.68
N ILE A 233 0.12 20.03 0.27
CA ILE A 233 -0.28 19.36 -0.97
C ILE A 233 -0.89 18.00 -0.61
N LYS A 234 -2.21 17.86 -0.82
CA LYS A 234 -3.03 16.70 -0.48
C LYS A 234 -3.95 16.32 -1.65
N GLU A 235 -3.36 16.21 -2.82
CA GLU A 235 -4.11 15.97 -4.05
C GLU A 235 -4.42 14.50 -4.25
N PHE A 236 -5.55 14.26 -4.89
CA PHE A 236 -5.98 12.94 -5.33
C PHE A 236 -6.29 12.96 -6.83
N PRO A 237 -6.07 11.85 -7.54
CA PRO A 237 -6.61 11.69 -8.88
C PRO A 237 -8.14 11.80 -8.87
N ALA A 238 -8.72 12.26 -9.99
CA ALA A 238 -10.15 12.14 -10.20
C ALA A 238 -10.54 10.66 -10.18
N ASN A 239 -11.69 10.33 -9.58
CA ASN A 239 -12.25 9.00 -9.71
C ASN A 239 -12.61 8.77 -11.19
N LEU A 240 -12.06 7.71 -11.78
CA LEU A 240 -12.40 7.27 -13.14
C LEU A 240 -13.81 6.66 -13.15
#